data_47a0ffac7e18f7744fcc9f8344f0f28e
#
_entry.id   47a0ffac7e18f7744fcc9f8344f0f28e
#
_cell.length_a   1.000
_cell.length_b   1.000
_cell.length_c   1.000
_cell.angle_alpha   90.00
_cell.angle_beta   90.00
_cell.angle_gamma   90.00
#
_symmetry.space_group_name_H-M   'P 1'
#
loop_
_entity.id
_entity.type
_entity.pdbx_description
1 polymer ?
#
loop_
_entity_poly.entity_id
_entity_poly.type
_entity_poly.pdbx_seq_one_letter_code
_entity_poly.pdbx_strand_id
1 'polypeptide(L)'
;MNCPKCQSEHIESDGAFALVRLAGVRKLRCKNCGHTFRGFDPLGKLGQTKPPKQFAHRRLSPRYPVHLPTEISLIDTSSNPGKATYSAPSRGHCESINRFGMGLSLVGSRFPEEQLTRLGALLFIRIKLTGTTLETVVSIVNHRRIGVDQKRKWFLGVKIHQISEANMANLTSYLEERAQAQPLIVSD
;
A
#
# COMPACT_ATOMS: atom_id res chain seq x y z
N MET A 1 -7.71 12.37 22.08
CA MET A 1 -6.28 12.05 22.38
C MET A 1 -5.61 11.70 21.06
N ASN A 2 -4.49 12.35 20.73
CA ASN A 2 -3.84 12.17 19.44
C ASN A 2 -2.49 11.44 19.60
N CYS A 3 -2.07 10.74 18.58
CA CYS A 3 -0.77 10.09 18.56
C CYS A 3 0.36 11.12 18.63
N PRO A 4 1.31 11.02 19.58
CA PRO A 4 2.38 12.00 19.71
C PRO A 4 3.35 12.02 18.52
N LYS A 5 3.36 10.97 17.69
CA LYS A 5 4.25 10.88 16.53
C LYS A 5 3.65 11.42 15.23
N CYS A 6 2.36 11.20 14.97
CA CYS A 6 1.72 11.57 13.69
C CYS A 6 0.42 12.34 13.86
N GLN A 7 0.06 12.72 15.10
CA GLN A 7 -1.13 13.47 15.49
C GLN A 7 -2.48 12.82 15.07
N SER A 8 -2.47 11.57 14.61
CA SER A 8 -3.67 10.83 14.25
C SER A 8 -4.54 10.53 15.48
N GLU A 9 -5.85 10.64 15.32
CA GLU A 9 -6.85 10.28 16.34
C GLU A 9 -7.17 8.78 16.37
N HIS A 10 -6.67 8.02 15.37
CA HIS A 10 -6.93 6.59 15.25
C HIS A 10 -6.01 5.79 16.19
N ILE A 11 -6.45 5.65 17.45
CA ILE A 11 -5.72 4.99 18.51
C ILE A 11 -6.50 3.78 18.99
N GLU A 12 -5.82 2.66 19.21
CA GLU A 12 -6.38 1.46 19.84
C GLU A 12 -5.63 1.12 21.12
N SER A 13 -6.33 0.52 22.10
CA SER A 13 -5.69 0.00 23.29
C SER A 13 -5.13 -1.39 23.01
N ASP A 14 -3.84 -1.57 23.32
CA ASP A 14 -3.19 -2.88 23.26
C ASP A 14 -3.64 -3.69 24.50
N GLY A 15 -4.52 -4.67 24.29
CA GLY A 15 -5.32 -5.34 25.34
C GLY A 15 -4.58 -6.23 26.34
N ALA A 16 -3.27 -6.24 26.34
CA ALA A 16 -2.48 -7.13 27.14
C ALA A 16 -1.83 -6.41 28.35
N PHE A 17 -2.56 -6.23 29.42
CA PHE A 17 -1.97 -6.17 30.81
C PHE A 17 -3.08 -5.87 31.82
N ALA A 18 -3.55 -6.93 32.50
CA ALA A 18 -4.66 -6.83 33.46
C ALA A 18 -4.31 -6.08 34.76
N LEU A 19 -3.02 -5.93 35.09
CA LEU A 19 -2.57 -5.38 36.38
C LEU A 19 -2.48 -3.85 36.46
N VAL A 20 -2.50 -3.12 35.33
CA VAL A 20 -2.38 -1.65 35.32
C VAL A 20 -3.74 -0.95 35.20
N ARG A 21 -4.85 -1.69 35.27
CA ARG A 21 -6.22 -1.15 35.16
C ARG A 21 -6.62 -0.17 36.25
N LEU A 22 -6.00 -0.25 37.42
CA LEU A 22 -6.37 0.58 38.58
C LEU A 22 -5.97 2.06 38.46
N ALA A 23 -5.01 2.39 37.63
CA ALA A 23 -4.51 3.76 37.47
C ALA A 23 -4.98 4.48 36.19
N GLY A 24 -5.86 3.85 35.37
CA GLY A 24 -6.33 4.47 34.12
C GLY A 24 -5.27 4.62 33.02
N VAL A 25 -4.03 4.13 33.25
CA VAL A 25 -2.94 4.19 32.27
C VAL A 25 -2.97 2.95 31.38
N ARG A 26 -3.02 3.13 30.08
CA ARG A 26 -3.04 2.03 29.10
C ARG A 26 -1.93 2.20 28.06
N LYS A 27 -1.44 1.06 27.58
CA LYS A 27 -0.60 1.04 26.39
C LYS A 27 -1.50 1.21 25.16
N LEU A 28 -1.23 2.25 24.39
CA LEU A 28 -1.98 2.62 23.22
C LEU A 28 -1.11 2.45 21.97
N ARG A 29 -1.75 2.05 20.87
CA ARG A 29 -1.09 1.91 19.57
C ARG A 29 -1.81 2.76 18.53
N CYS A 30 -1.07 3.57 17.80
CA CYS A 30 -1.61 4.33 16.68
C CYS A 30 -1.82 3.43 15.47
N LYS A 31 -3.04 3.37 14.94
CA LYS A 31 -3.36 2.60 13.73
C LYS A 31 -2.72 3.17 12.48
N ASN A 32 -2.41 4.45 12.48
CA ASN A 32 -1.87 5.12 11.30
C ASN A 32 -0.36 4.90 11.14
N CYS A 33 0.44 5.02 12.23
CA CYS A 33 1.91 4.92 12.16
C CYS A 33 2.49 3.75 12.96
N GLY A 34 1.67 2.96 13.64
CA GLY A 34 2.11 1.82 14.46
C GLY A 34 2.81 2.21 15.78
N HIS A 35 2.99 3.51 16.05
CA HIS A 35 3.67 3.97 17.26
C HIS A 35 2.89 3.58 18.51
N THR A 36 3.61 2.99 19.49
CA THR A 36 3.04 2.62 20.80
C THR A 36 3.46 3.63 21.86
N PHE A 37 2.50 4.07 22.68
CA PHE A 37 2.72 5.04 23.76
C PHE A 37 1.78 4.76 24.94
N ARG A 38 2.04 5.39 26.08
CA ARG A 38 1.18 5.30 27.25
C ARG A 38 0.22 6.48 27.27
N GLY A 39 -1.05 6.21 27.46
CA GLY A 39 -2.10 7.22 27.55
C GLY A 39 -3.03 6.98 28.73
N PHE A 40 -3.65 8.04 29.22
CA PHE A 40 -4.62 7.99 30.31
C PHE A 40 -6.03 7.86 29.73
N ASP A 41 -6.72 6.75 30.03
CA ASP A 41 -8.10 6.48 29.65
C ASP A 41 -8.92 6.09 30.87
N PRO A 42 -9.35 7.08 31.67
CA PRO A 42 -10.00 6.84 32.96
C PRO A 42 -11.36 6.11 32.83
N LEU A 43 -11.99 6.21 31.67
CA LEU A 43 -13.34 5.67 31.44
C LEU A 43 -13.36 4.36 30.64
N GLY A 44 -12.20 3.86 30.20
CA GLY A 44 -12.11 2.63 29.43
C GLY A 44 -12.84 2.67 28.06
N LYS A 45 -13.16 3.85 27.57
CA LYS A 45 -13.94 4.04 26.32
C LYS A 45 -13.15 3.77 25.06
N LEU A 46 -11.81 3.89 25.10
CA LEU A 46 -10.95 3.66 23.93
C LEU A 46 -10.85 2.18 23.50
N GLY A 47 -11.29 1.25 24.32
CA GLY A 47 -11.24 -0.20 24.02
C GLY A 47 -12.57 -0.81 23.55
N GLN A 48 -13.66 -0.04 23.50
CA GLN A 48 -15.00 -0.58 23.17
C GLN A 48 -15.41 -0.39 21.72
N THR A 49 -14.63 0.25 20.89
CA THR A 49 -14.88 0.18 19.46
C THR A 49 -14.52 -1.23 18.98
N LYS A 50 -15.52 -2.14 18.97
CA LYS A 50 -15.44 -3.32 18.10
C LYS A 50 -14.88 -2.83 16.78
N PRO A 51 -13.83 -3.47 16.23
CA PRO A 51 -13.37 -3.08 14.91
C PRO A 51 -14.62 -3.12 14.02
N PRO A 52 -14.95 -2.03 13.34
CA PRO A 52 -16.10 -2.06 12.47
C PRO A 52 -15.83 -3.18 11.47
N LYS A 53 -16.74 -4.17 11.39
CA LYS A 53 -16.75 -5.26 10.39
C LYS A 53 -16.78 -4.73 8.95
N GLN A 54 -16.76 -3.41 8.80
CA GLN A 54 -16.88 -2.68 7.54
C GLN A 54 -15.59 -2.55 6.71
N PHE A 55 -14.43 -3.07 7.17
CA PHE A 55 -13.22 -3.01 6.32
C PHE A 55 -13.27 -3.93 5.09
N ALA A 56 -14.13 -4.94 5.08
CA ALA A 56 -14.30 -5.81 3.91
C ALA A 56 -14.92 -5.08 2.70
N HIS A 57 -15.75 -4.05 2.92
CA HIS A 57 -16.47 -3.35 1.85
C HIS A 57 -15.84 -2.03 1.36
N ARG A 58 -14.66 -1.65 1.86
CA ARG A 58 -14.02 -0.39 1.45
C ARG A 58 -13.33 -0.43 0.08
N ARG A 59 -13.19 -1.61 -0.50
CA ARG A 59 -12.55 -1.76 -1.80
C ARG A 59 -13.62 -1.69 -2.89
N LEU A 60 -13.58 -0.63 -3.70
CA LEU A 60 -14.49 -0.42 -4.84
C LEU A 60 -14.29 -1.44 -5.98
N SER A 61 -13.27 -2.28 -5.91
CA SER A 61 -12.95 -3.29 -6.92
C SER A 61 -12.18 -4.45 -6.30
N PRO A 62 -12.48 -5.70 -6.70
CA PRO A 62 -11.71 -6.87 -6.30
C PRO A 62 -10.25 -6.70 -6.75
N ARG A 63 -9.34 -7.32 -6.00
CA ARG A 63 -7.93 -7.44 -6.37
C ARG A 63 -7.63 -8.87 -6.74
N TYR A 64 -6.99 -9.04 -7.87
CA TYR A 64 -6.55 -10.35 -8.34
C TYR A 64 -5.10 -10.55 -7.91
N PRO A 65 -4.78 -11.62 -7.18
CA PRO A 65 -3.41 -11.99 -6.89
C PRO A 65 -2.73 -12.38 -8.20
N VAL A 66 -1.53 -11.87 -8.41
CA VAL A 66 -0.71 -12.14 -9.60
C VAL A 66 0.75 -12.21 -9.18
N HIS A 67 1.61 -12.68 -10.06
CA HIS A 67 3.06 -12.61 -9.88
C HIS A 67 3.70 -12.29 -11.23
N LEU A 68 3.66 -11.00 -11.60
CA LEU A 68 4.08 -10.54 -12.92
C LEU A 68 5.39 -9.75 -12.82
N PRO A 69 6.41 -10.09 -13.62
CA PRO A 69 7.63 -9.30 -13.71
C PRO A 69 7.30 -7.87 -14.09
N THR A 70 7.90 -6.92 -13.38
CA THR A 70 7.61 -5.50 -13.50
C THR A 70 8.90 -4.71 -13.52
N GLU A 71 9.04 -3.79 -14.46
CA GLU A 71 10.05 -2.75 -14.48
C GLU A 71 9.47 -1.47 -13.88
N ILE A 72 10.23 -0.82 -13.01
CA ILE A 72 9.79 0.33 -12.23
C ILE A 72 10.86 1.41 -12.34
N SER A 73 10.47 2.62 -12.73
CA SER A 73 11.34 3.82 -12.74
C SER A 73 10.71 4.91 -11.90
N LEU A 74 11.52 5.62 -11.13
CA LEU A 74 11.08 6.86 -10.46
C LEU A 74 10.92 7.98 -11.49
N ILE A 75 9.88 8.79 -11.29
CA ILE A 75 9.68 10.00 -12.08
C ILE A 75 10.07 11.18 -11.20
N ASP A 76 11.09 11.92 -11.64
CA ASP A 76 11.47 13.18 -11.03
C ASP A 76 10.91 14.34 -11.86
N THR A 77 10.06 15.13 -11.22
CA THR A 77 9.45 16.35 -11.78
C THR A 77 10.07 17.62 -11.19
N SER A 78 10.99 17.48 -10.23
CA SER A 78 11.56 18.62 -9.49
C SER A 78 12.68 19.34 -10.24
N SER A 79 13.42 18.60 -11.06
CA SER A 79 14.65 19.10 -11.71
C SER A 79 14.38 20.04 -12.90
N ASN A 80 13.20 19.98 -13.51
CA ASN A 80 12.87 20.80 -14.66
C ASN A 80 11.34 20.92 -14.82
N PRO A 81 10.73 22.11 -14.55
CA PRO A 81 9.31 22.31 -14.75
C PRO A 81 8.91 22.02 -16.21
N GLY A 82 8.08 20.99 -16.43
CA GLY A 82 7.61 20.60 -17.75
C GLY A 82 8.36 19.43 -18.42
N LYS A 83 9.46 18.93 -17.83
CA LYS A 83 10.17 17.77 -18.36
C LYS A 83 10.37 16.71 -17.27
N ALA A 84 9.60 15.63 -17.35
CA ALA A 84 9.78 14.48 -16.47
C ALA A 84 11.08 13.75 -16.82
N THR A 85 11.91 13.46 -15.81
CA THR A 85 13.07 12.60 -15.94
C THR A 85 12.81 11.25 -15.29
N TYR A 86 13.31 10.18 -15.91
CA TYR A 86 13.10 8.82 -15.43
C TYR A 86 14.42 8.27 -14.90
N SER A 87 14.37 7.68 -13.72
CA SER A 87 15.53 6.92 -13.21
C SER A 87 15.79 5.67 -14.05
N ALA A 88 16.98 5.09 -13.91
CA ALA A 88 17.22 3.73 -14.40
C ALA A 88 16.19 2.76 -13.80
N PRO A 89 15.63 1.81 -14.59
CA PRO A 89 14.60 0.91 -14.12
C PRO A 89 15.15 -0.07 -13.05
N SER A 90 14.34 -0.32 -12.05
CA SER A 90 14.54 -1.38 -11.06
C SER A 90 13.56 -2.52 -11.35
N ARG A 91 14.01 -3.76 -11.16
CA ARG A 91 13.15 -4.93 -11.35
C ARG A 91 12.36 -5.23 -10.09
N GLY A 92 11.11 -5.60 -10.27
CA GLY A 92 10.20 -6.00 -9.22
C GLY A 92 9.13 -6.93 -9.73
N HIS A 93 8.11 -7.18 -8.93
CA HIS A 93 6.93 -7.96 -9.29
C HIS A 93 5.66 -7.22 -8.92
N CYS A 94 4.65 -7.31 -9.78
CA CYS A 94 3.28 -6.99 -9.41
C CYS A 94 2.69 -8.21 -8.71
N GLU A 95 2.33 -8.05 -7.43
CA GLU A 95 1.80 -9.13 -6.58
C GLU A 95 0.27 -9.13 -6.53
N SER A 96 -0.35 -8.01 -6.86
CA SER A 96 -1.80 -7.89 -6.97
C SER A 96 -2.18 -6.73 -7.88
N ILE A 97 -3.28 -6.86 -8.60
CA ILE A 97 -3.72 -5.86 -9.56
C ILE A 97 -5.24 -5.69 -9.52
N ASN A 98 -5.70 -4.47 -9.73
CA ASN A 98 -7.09 -4.17 -10.01
C ASN A 98 -7.19 -2.94 -10.95
N ARG A 99 -8.41 -2.53 -11.30
CA ARG A 99 -8.67 -1.41 -12.21
C ARG A 99 -8.08 -0.07 -11.74
N PHE A 100 -7.85 0.12 -10.44
CA PHE A 100 -7.46 1.41 -9.86
C PHE A 100 -6.04 1.44 -9.33
N GLY A 101 -5.38 0.29 -9.20
CA GLY A 101 -4.05 0.23 -8.63
C GLY A 101 -3.49 -1.17 -8.47
N MET A 102 -2.32 -1.25 -7.88
CA MET A 102 -1.51 -2.47 -7.82
C MET A 102 -0.78 -2.58 -6.49
N GLY A 103 -0.40 -3.82 -6.16
CA GLY A 103 0.58 -4.10 -5.13
C GLY A 103 1.89 -4.53 -5.81
N LEU A 104 2.96 -3.80 -5.55
CA LEU A 104 4.28 -4.05 -6.14
C LEU A 104 5.24 -4.56 -5.07
N SER A 105 6.17 -5.43 -5.45
CA SER A 105 7.29 -5.81 -4.60
C SER A 105 8.62 -5.55 -5.31
N LEU A 106 9.58 -5.00 -4.56
CA LEU A 106 10.94 -4.76 -5.03
C LEU A 106 11.93 -5.40 -4.07
N VAL A 107 12.90 -6.13 -4.61
CA VAL A 107 14.01 -6.72 -3.86
C VAL A 107 15.30 -6.06 -4.34
N GLY A 108 16.12 -5.60 -3.40
CA GLY A 108 17.41 -4.97 -3.75
C GLY A 108 17.24 -3.71 -4.60
N SER A 109 16.20 -2.92 -4.34
CA SER A 109 15.92 -1.68 -5.06
C SER A 109 17.11 -0.72 -5.02
N ARG A 110 17.45 -0.13 -6.17
CA ARG A 110 18.43 0.94 -6.30
C ARG A 110 17.87 2.32 -5.96
N PHE A 111 16.57 2.42 -5.71
CA PHE A 111 15.94 3.69 -5.37
C PHE A 111 16.27 4.11 -3.94
N PRO A 112 16.49 5.41 -3.70
CA PRO A 112 16.61 5.96 -2.36
C PRO A 112 15.39 5.60 -1.51
N GLU A 113 15.62 5.19 -0.27
CA GLU A 113 14.54 4.81 0.66
C GLU A 113 13.52 5.93 0.85
N GLU A 114 14.00 7.17 0.91
CA GLU A 114 13.17 8.37 1.07
C GLU A 114 12.14 8.52 -0.05
N GLN A 115 12.50 8.15 -1.28
CA GLN A 115 11.59 8.24 -2.42
C GLN A 115 10.54 7.12 -2.38
N LEU A 116 10.91 5.90 -1.92
CA LEU A 116 9.98 4.79 -1.78
C LEU A 116 9.00 4.96 -0.60
N THR A 117 9.36 5.78 0.39
CA THR A 117 8.51 6.09 1.55
C THR A 117 7.66 7.34 1.37
N ARG A 118 7.94 8.14 0.34
CA ARG A 118 7.21 9.37 0.04
C ARG A 118 5.86 9.02 -0.59
N LEU A 119 4.78 9.25 0.15
CA LEU A 119 3.42 9.12 -0.38
C LEU A 119 3.19 10.15 -1.50
N GLY A 120 2.54 9.71 -2.57
CA GLY A 120 2.33 10.53 -3.76
C GLY A 120 3.50 10.55 -4.75
N ALA A 121 4.67 9.96 -4.42
CA ALA A 121 5.76 9.84 -5.38
C ALA A 121 5.30 9.08 -6.63
N LEU A 122 5.69 9.59 -7.78
CA LEU A 122 5.28 9.03 -9.07
C LEU A 122 6.29 7.99 -9.54
N LEU A 123 5.76 6.88 -10.04
CA LEU A 123 6.51 5.80 -10.66
C LEU A 123 5.97 5.56 -12.06
N PHE A 124 6.86 5.36 -13.01
CA PHE A 124 6.53 4.74 -14.28
C PHE A 124 6.73 3.23 -14.15
N ILE A 125 5.73 2.47 -14.51
CA ILE A 125 5.79 1.01 -14.45
C ILE A 125 5.48 0.39 -15.80
N ARG A 126 6.18 -0.70 -16.08
CA ARG A 126 5.98 -1.56 -17.24
C ARG A 126 5.79 -2.99 -16.77
N ILE A 127 4.63 -3.58 -17.05
CA ILE A 127 4.25 -4.93 -16.63
C ILE A 127 3.97 -5.78 -17.86
N LYS A 128 4.55 -6.95 -17.90
CA LYS A 128 4.23 -7.96 -18.91
C LYS A 128 2.93 -8.68 -18.51
N LEU A 129 1.83 -8.39 -19.21
CA LEU A 129 0.59 -9.17 -19.14
C LEU A 129 0.65 -10.33 -20.14
N THR A 130 -0.38 -11.18 -20.15
CA THR A 130 -0.50 -12.25 -21.16
C THR A 130 -0.63 -11.63 -22.56
N GLY A 131 0.40 -11.80 -23.39
CA GLY A 131 0.39 -11.33 -24.78
C GLY A 131 0.60 -9.82 -25.02
N THR A 132 0.65 -8.98 -23.97
CA THR A 132 0.80 -7.52 -24.11
C THR A 132 1.61 -6.92 -22.98
N THR A 133 2.03 -5.68 -23.14
CA THR A 133 2.75 -4.93 -22.10
C THR A 133 1.88 -3.76 -21.64
N LEU A 134 1.68 -3.65 -20.34
CA LEU A 134 0.99 -2.53 -19.70
C LEU A 134 2.02 -1.49 -19.26
N GLU A 135 1.87 -0.27 -19.73
CA GLU A 135 2.65 0.89 -19.31
C GLU A 135 1.74 1.92 -18.65
N THR A 136 2.13 2.40 -17.47
CA THR A 136 1.31 3.37 -16.74
C THR A 136 2.15 4.15 -15.73
N VAL A 137 1.70 5.36 -15.40
CA VAL A 137 2.20 6.15 -14.28
C VAL A 137 1.33 5.88 -13.07
N VAL A 138 1.95 5.60 -11.95
CA VAL A 138 1.27 5.33 -10.68
C VAL A 138 1.82 6.22 -9.57
N SER A 139 1.02 6.45 -8.54
CA SER A 139 1.44 7.14 -7.31
C SER A 139 1.49 6.19 -6.13
N ILE A 140 2.52 6.31 -5.28
CA ILE A 140 2.65 5.52 -4.04
C ILE A 140 1.58 5.99 -3.04
N VAL A 141 0.72 5.07 -2.59
CA VAL A 141 -0.32 5.35 -1.57
C VAL A 141 -0.08 4.61 -0.26
N ASN A 142 0.76 3.59 -0.28
CA ASN A 142 1.16 2.83 0.90
C ASN A 142 2.50 2.16 0.65
N HIS A 143 3.27 1.96 1.72
CA HIS A 143 4.53 1.23 1.66
C HIS A 143 4.74 0.38 2.91
N ARG A 144 5.46 -0.73 2.77
CA ARG A 144 5.90 -1.59 3.86
C ARG A 144 7.25 -2.19 3.51
N ARG A 145 8.18 -2.17 4.45
CA ARG A 145 9.49 -2.82 4.33
C ARG A 145 9.51 -4.12 5.14
N ILE A 146 10.05 -5.17 4.56
CA ILE A 146 10.27 -6.47 5.21
C ILE A 146 11.73 -6.87 5.01
N GLY A 147 12.32 -7.49 6.04
CA GLY A 147 13.71 -7.94 6.04
C GLY A 147 14.69 -6.90 6.56
N VAL A 148 15.89 -7.37 6.88
CA VAL A 148 17.02 -6.59 7.39
C VAL A 148 18.14 -6.66 6.35
N ASP A 149 18.91 -5.58 6.22
CA ASP A 149 20.09 -5.44 5.37
C ASP A 149 19.86 -5.66 3.86
N GLN A 150 20.78 -6.35 3.18
CA GLN A 150 20.77 -6.53 1.72
C GLN A 150 19.58 -7.33 1.16
N LYS A 151 18.84 -8.05 2.01
CA LYS A 151 17.62 -8.78 1.64
C LYS A 151 16.34 -7.96 1.85
N ARG A 152 16.45 -6.64 1.87
CA ARG A 152 15.28 -5.76 2.04
C ARG A 152 14.31 -5.91 0.88
N LYS A 153 13.07 -6.24 1.22
CA LYS A 153 11.96 -6.27 0.27
C LYS A 153 10.99 -5.13 0.58
N TRP A 154 10.72 -4.31 -0.43
CA TRP A 154 9.71 -3.28 -0.35
C TRP A 154 8.40 -3.78 -0.93
N PHE A 155 7.31 -3.51 -0.24
CA PHE A 155 5.95 -3.65 -0.77
C PHE A 155 5.38 -2.26 -0.90
N LEU A 156 4.93 -1.92 -2.11
CA LEU A 156 4.33 -0.64 -2.44
C LEU A 156 2.88 -0.88 -2.87
N GLY A 157 1.94 -0.24 -2.18
CA GLY A 157 0.60 -0.06 -2.70
C GLY A 157 0.58 1.18 -3.58
N VAL A 158 0.16 1.02 -4.83
CA VAL A 158 0.14 2.13 -5.78
C VAL A 158 -1.25 2.30 -6.39
N LYS A 159 -1.59 3.56 -6.71
CA LYS A 159 -2.80 3.95 -7.43
C LYS A 159 -2.41 4.38 -8.85
N ILE A 160 -3.17 3.97 -9.85
CA ILE A 160 -3.00 4.44 -11.22
C ILE A 160 -3.26 5.95 -11.23
N HIS A 161 -2.27 6.71 -11.71
CA HIS A 161 -2.31 8.16 -11.83
C HIS A 161 -2.60 8.57 -13.28
N GLN A 162 -1.92 7.94 -14.24
CA GLN A 162 -2.11 8.17 -15.66
C GLN A 162 -1.90 6.88 -16.42
N ILE A 163 -2.82 6.59 -17.36
CA ILE A 163 -2.80 5.41 -18.21
C ILE A 163 -3.43 5.80 -19.57
N SER A 164 -2.88 5.32 -20.67
CA SER A 164 -3.49 5.52 -21.99
C SER A 164 -4.74 4.66 -22.16
N GLU A 165 -5.63 5.06 -23.06
CA GLU A 165 -6.85 4.28 -23.38
C GLU A 165 -6.52 2.85 -23.81
N ALA A 166 -5.52 2.68 -24.68
CA ALA A 166 -5.07 1.36 -25.12
C ALA A 166 -4.59 0.48 -23.94
N ASN A 167 -3.79 1.05 -23.03
CA ASN A 167 -3.33 0.34 -21.86
C ASN A 167 -4.47 0.05 -20.86
N MET A 168 -5.45 0.94 -20.73
CA MET A 168 -6.64 0.70 -19.92
C MET A 168 -7.48 -0.43 -20.50
N ALA A 169 -7.67 -0.49 -21.82
CA ALA A 169 -8.34 -1.60 -22.49
C ALA A 169 -7.63 -2.93 -22.25
N ASN A 170 -6.29 -2.97 -22.41
CA ASN A 170 -5.49 -4.16 -22.14
C ASN A 170 -5.61 -4.61 -20.67
N LEU A 171 -5.58 -3.67 -19.73
CA LEU A 171 -5.77 -3.98 -18.31
C LEU A 171 -7.16 -4.53 -18.04
N THR A 172 -8.20 -3.95 -18.65
CA THR A 172 -9.59 -4.40 -18.47
C THR A 172 -9.77 -5.82 -18.99
N SER A 173 -9.33 -6.12 -20.21
CA SER A 173 -9.39 -7.47 -20.78
C SER A 173 -8.65 -8.49 -19.92
N TYR A 174 -7.44 -8.14 -19.44
CA TYR A 174 -6.69 -9.01 -18.54
C TYR A 174 -7.44 -9.30 -17.22
N LEU A 175 -8.09 -8.29 -16.63
CA LEU A 175 -8.85 -8.48 -15.39
C LEU A 175 -10.13 -9.31 -15.61
N GLU A 176 -10.78 -9.19 -16.77
CA GLU A 176 -11.93 -10.01 -17.14
C GLU A 176 -11.54 -11.47 -17.34
N GLU A 177 -10.44 -11.76 -18.03
CA GLU A 177 -9.89 -13.11 -18.13
C GLU A 177 -9.60 -13.72 -16.75
N ARG A 178 -9.02 -12.93 -15.83
CA ARG A 178 -8.76 -13.37 -14.46
C ARG A 178 -10.02 -13.61 -13.66
N ALA A 179 -11.05 -12.79 -13.84
CA ALA A 179 -12.35 -12.98 -13.18
C ALA A 179 -13.02 -14.28 -13.61
N GLN A 180 -12.90 -14.65 -14.89
CA GLN A 180 -13.42 -15.91 -15.41
C GLN A 180 -12.64 -17.12 -14.94
N ALA A 181 -11.31 -17.00 -14.85
CA ALA A 181 -10.42 -18.09 -14.42
C ALA A 181 -10.47 -18.37 -12.90
N GLN A 182 -10.83 -17.39 -12.09
CA GLN A 182 -10.98 -17.52 -10.64
C GLN A 182 -12.37 -17.04 -10.23
N PRO A 183 -13.41 -17.88 -10.33
CA PRO A 183 -14.71 -17.52 -9.77
C PRO A 183 -14.51 -17.16 -8.30
N LEU A 184 -14.94 -15.97 -7.91
CA LEU A 184 -14.89 -15.50 -6.53
C LEU A 184 -15.55 -16.57 -5.65
N ILE A 185 -14.77 -17.21 -4.79
CA ILE A 185 -15.33 -17.99 -3.68
C ILE A 185 -15.94 -16.94 -2.77
N VAL A 186 -17.24 -16.70 -2.94
CA VAL A 186 -18.05 -15.96 -1.99
C VAL A 186 -18.14 -16.88 -0.78
N SER A 187 -17.30 -16.64 0.22
CA SER A 187 -17.46 -17.25 1.54
C SER A 187 -18.70 -16.63 2.16
N ASP A 188 -19.76 -17.41 2.26
CA ASP A 188 -20.95 -17.11 3.05
C ASP A 188 -20.61 -16.87 4.54
#